data_246f7014a67eeea5e7ddeff63cf5c7c0
#
_entry.id   246f7014a67eeea5e7ddeff63cf5c7c0
#
_cell.length_a   1.000
_cell.length_b   1.000
_cell.length_c   1.000
_cell.angle_alpha   90.00
_cell.angle_beta   90.00
_cell.angle_gamma   90.00
#
_symmetry.space_group_name_H-M   'P 1'
#
loop_
_entity.id
_entity.type
_entity.pdbx_description
1 polymer ?
#
loop_
_entity_poly.entity_id
_entity_poly.type
_entity_poly.pdbx_seq_one_letter_code
_entity_poly.pdbx_strand_id
1 'polypeptide(L)'
;FDITAAAGWKDNDGGVMGHQEDRSAKLNMAFPFNLGFTAINTLRSAKYGVSAVQSQVKEARDATENLIRDTWANMNMTKENYKFLTNQATISAEFLELARKERKAGNKTLLDILGGETALINARSDAAAAESAVLTMGYSLLGAMGILELSHIQ
;
A
#
# COMPACT_ATOMS: atom_id res chain seq x y z
N PHE A 1 -18.54 24.82 36.28
CA PHE A 1 -19.17 25.29 37.53
C PHE A 1 -18.96 26.78 37.61
N ASP A 2 -20.03 27.55 37.45
CA ASP A 2 -19.98 29.01 37.47
C ASP A 2 -21.00 29.55 38.47
N ILE A 3 -20.55 30.35 39.41
CA ILE A 3 -21.41 31.02 40.40
C ILE A 3 -21.17 32.51 40.26
N THR A 4 -22.20 33.24 39.84
CA THR A 4 -22.17 34.71 39.80
C THR A 4 -23.21 35.26 40.76
N ALA A 5 -22.75 36.11 41.68
CA ALA A 5 -23.60 36.87 42.57
C ALA A 5 -23.54 38.37 42.16
N ALA A 6 -24.71 38.96 41.93
CA ALA A 6 -24.84 40.37 41.63
C ALA A 6 -25.82 41.00 42.62
N ALA A 7 -25.40 42.06 43.28
CA ALA A 7 -26.25 42.93 44.09
C ALA A 7 -26.37 44.29 43.43
N GLY A 8 -27.57 44.73 43.18
CA GLY A 8 -27.85 46.06 42.60
C GLY A 8 -28.70 46.89 43.56
N TRP A 9 -28.27 48.14 43.75
CA TRP A 9 -29.02 49.16 44.45
C TRP A 9 -29.26 50.32 43.49
N LYS A 10 -30.51 50.68 43.38
CA LYS A 10 -30.93 51.85 42.56
C LYS A 10 -31.79 52.73 43.43
N ASP A 11 -31.44 54.00 43.45
CA ASP A 11 -32.19 55.03 44.09
C ASP A 11 -32.69 55.99 43.01
N ASN A 12 -33.99 56.16 42.88
CA ASN A 12 -34.68 57.12 42.05
C ASN A 12 -34.33 57.11 40.53
N ASP A 13 -34.09 55.96 39.91
CA ASP A 13 -33.62 55.79 38.52
C ASP A 13 -34.73 55.91 37.46
N GLY A 14 -35.84 56.54 37.73
CA GLY A 14 -36.96 56.57 36.77
C GLY A 14 -37.64 57.91 36.57
N GLY A 15 -37.22 59.01 37.21
CA GLY A 15 -37.81 60.33 37.04
C GLY A 15 -39.27 60.46 37.50
N VAL A 16 -39.75 59.53 38.32
CA VAL A 16 -41.09 59.53 38.90
C VAL A 16 -41.03 60.27 40.25
N MET A 17 -41.97 61.19 40.53
CA MET A 17 -42.05 61.90 41.81
C MET A 17 -42.40 60.89 42.91
N GLY A 18 -41.41 60.65 43.81
CA GLY A 18 -41.54 59.75 44.96
C GLY A 18 -40.20 59.05 45.23
N HIS A 19 -39.93 58.82 46.53
CA HIS A 19 -38.72 58.10 46.92
C HIS A 19 -38.90 56.58 46.64
N GLN A 20 -38.21 56.05 45.64
CA GLN A 20 -38.29 54.65 45.28
C GLN A 20 -36.90 54.03 45.37
N GLU A 21 -36.75 53.10 46.31
CA GLU A 21 -35.52 52.29 46.48
C GLU A 21 -35.75 50.92 45.92
N ASP A 22 -34.99 50.54 44.89
CA ASP A 22 -34.99 49.19 44.36
C ASP A 22 -33.71 48.46 44.81
N ARG A 23 -33.88 47.39 45.57
CA ARG A 23 -32.79 46.51 46.02
C ARG A 23 -32.97 45.13 45.40
N SER A 24 -32.03 44.74 44.57
CA SER A 24 -32.07 43.42 43.93
C SER A 24 -30.80 42.63 44.21
N ALA A 25 -30.94 41.36 44.58
CA ALA A 25 -29.84 40.39 44.69
C ALA A 25 -30.15 39.23 43.75
N LYS A 26 -29.22 38.93 42.86
CA LYS A 26 -29.34 37.80 41.93
C LYS A 26 -28.17 36.84 42.17
N LEU A 27 -28.50 35.58 42.41
CA LEU A 27 -27.54 34.48 42.46
C LEU A 27 -27.79 33.55 41.28
N ASN A 28 -26.87 33.51 40.33
CA ASN A 28 -26.93 32.61 39.21
C ASN A 28 -25.94 31.47 39.44
N MET A 29 -26.46 30.24 39.44
CA MET A 29 -25.67 29.01 39.47
C MET A 29 -25.86 28.27 38.15
N ALA A 30 -24.80 28.10 37.39
CA ALA A 30 -24.79 27.30 36.19
C ALA A 30 -24.03 25.99 36.45
N PHE A 31 -24.75 24.90 36.41
CA PHE A 31 -24.18 23.56 36.49
C PHE A 31 -24.33 22.92 35.09
N PRO A 32 -23.26 22.64 34.37
CA PRO A 32 -23.34 21.85 33.14
C PRO A 32 -23.62 20.39 33.51
N PHE A 33 -24.89 20.05 33.66
CA PHE A 33 -25.35 18.66 33.79
C PHE A 33 -25.20 17.94 32.45
N ASN A 34 -24.28 16.99 32.36
CA ASN A 34 -24.16 16.11 31.21
C ASN A 34 -25.12 14.90 31.34
N LEU A 35 -26.41 15.15 31.26
CA LEU A 35 -27.45 14.12 31.38
C LEU A 35 -27.48 13.11 30.23
N GLY A 36 -26.74 13.38 29.12
CA GLY A 36 -26.68 12.51 27.95
C GLY A 36 -25.53 11.50 27.97
N PHE A 37 -24.83 11.33 29.09
CA PHE A 37 -23.66 10.42 29.21
C PHE A 37 -22.59 10.68 28.11
N THR A 38 -22.48 11.89 27.59
CA THR A 38 -21.60 12.26 26.48
C THR A 38 -20.15 11.84 26.73
N ALA A 39 -19.64 12.07 27.95
CA ALA A 39 -18.28 11.65 28.32
C ALA A 39 -18.08 10.13 28.23
N ILE A 40 -19.07 9.36 28.71
CA ILE A 40 -19.03 7.89 28.66
C ILE A 40 -19.13 7.40 27.21
N ASN A 41 -20.00 8.00 26.42
CA ASN A 41 -20.16 7.66 25.01
C ASN A 41 -18.92 8.04 24.18
N THR A 42 -18.29 9.18 24.46
CA THR A 42 -17.02 9.59 23.85
C THR A 42 -15.89 8.61 24.19
N LEU A 43 -15.79 8.20 25.47
CA LEU A 43 -14.80 7.21 25.88
C LEU A 43 -15.04 5.85 25.20
N ARG A 44 -16.31 5.43 25.11
CA ARG A 44 -16.68 4.17 24.42
C ARG A 44 -16.38 4.25 22.93
N SER A 45 -16.72 5.36 22.28
CA SER A 45 -16.38 5.62 20.88
C SER A 45 -14.88 5.59 20.64
N ALA A 46 -14.09 6.23 21.50
CA ALA A 46 -12.63 6.20 21.44
C ALA A 46 -12.07 4.76 21.57
N LYS A 47 -12.62 3.96 22.50
CA LYS A 47 -12.22 2.54 22.65
C LYS A 47 -12.53 1.72 21.40
N TYR A 48 -13.71 1.89 20.81
CA TYR A 48 -14.04 1.22 19.54
C TYR A 48 -13.16 1.73 18.39
N GLY A 49 -12.82 3.02 18.37
CA GLY A 49 -11.86 3.60 17.42
C GLY A 49 -10.49 2.93 17.51
N VAL A 50 -9.96 2.75 18.71
CA VAL A 50 -8.69 2.02 18.93
C VAL A 50 -8.79 0.57 18.43
N SER A 51 -9.88 -0.13 18.75
CA SER A 51 -10.09 -1.51 18.28
C SER A 51 -10.18 -1.59 16.75
N ALA A 52 -10.84 -0.62 16.10
CA ALA A 52 -10.91 -0.55 14.63
C ALA A 52 -9.53 -0.34 14.01
N VAL A 53 -8.73 0.59 14.56
CA VAL A 53 -7.35 0.83 14.09
C VAL A 53 -6.46 -0.39 14.31
N GLN A 54 -6.59 -1.09 15.43
CA GLN A 54 -5.85 -2.34 15.66
C GLN A 54 -6.19 -3.41 14.63
N SER A 55 -7.47 -3.52 14.24
CA SER A 55 -7.89 -4.44 13.18
C SER A 55 -7.32 -4.04 11.81
N GLN A 56 -7.28 -2.74 11.50
CA GLN A 56 -6.66 -2.23 10.26
C GLN A 56 -5.15 -2.50 10.21
N VAL A 57 -4.45 -2.33 11.34
CA VAL A 57 -3.02 -2.67 11.44
C VAL A 57 -2.79 -4.16 11.19
N LYS A 58 -3.64 -5.02 11.75
CA LYS A 58 -3.56 -6.47 11.51
C LYS A 58 -3.81 -6.80 10.03
N GLU A 59 -4.85 -6.23 9.44
CA GLU A 59 -5.17 -6.39 8.02
C GLU A 59 -4.02 -5.94 7.11
N ALA A 60 -3.43 -4.78 7.38
CA ALA A 60 -2.27 -4.28 6.63
C ALA A 60 -1.06 -5.21 6.76
N ARG A 61 -0.84 -5.77 7.94
CA ARG A 61 0.23 -6.75 8.19
C ARG A 61 0.00 -8.05 7.40
N ASP A 62 -1.21 -8.59 7.48
CA ASP A 62 -1.58 -9.82 6.76
C ASP A 62 -1.49 -9.62 5.24
N ALA A 63 -1.91 -8.45 4.73
CA ALA A 63 -1.79 -8.08 3.32
C ALA A 63 -0.31 -7.98 2.88
N THR A 64 0.56 -7.37 3.70
CA THR A 64 2.00 -7.27 3.40
C THR A 64 2.66 -8.65 3.40
N GLU A 65 2.32 -9.52 4.36
CA GLU A 65 2.83 -10.89 4.41
C GLU A 65 2.43 -11.69 3.17
N ASN A 66 1.17 -11.59 2.75
CA ASN A 66 0.69 -12.23 1.52
C ASN A 66 1.41 -11.68 0.29
N LEU A 67 1.59 -10.35 0.18
CA LEU A 67 2.33 -9.73 -0.92
C LEU A 67 3.76 -10.27 -1.03
N ILE A 68 4.46 -10.40 0.10
CA ILE A 68 5.84 -10.94 0.10
C ILE A 68 5.85 -12.41 -0.35
N ARG A 69 4.92 -13.23 0.14
CA ARG A 69 4.80 -14.65 -0.24
C ARG A 69 4.50 -14.82 -1.73
N ASP A 70 3.57 -14.03 -2.26
CA ASP A 70 3.19 -14.05 -3.66
C ASP A 70 4.36 -13.59 -4.56
N THR A 71 5.04 -12.51 -4.17
CA THR A 71 6.19 -12.00 -4.91
C THR A 71 7.35 -13.00 -4.90
N TRP A 72 7.59 -13.69 -3.78
CA TRP A 72 8.58 -14.77 -3.69
C TRP A 72 8.23 -15.94 -4.60
N ALA A 73 6.98 -16.40 -4.59
CA ALA A 73 6.52 -17.48 -5.45
C ALA A 73 6.67 -17.12 -6.93
N ASN A 74 6.28 -15.89 -7.31
CA ASN A 74 6.42 -15.37 -8.66
C ASN A 74 7.88 -15.26 -9.10
N MET A 75 8.78 -14.83 -8.20
CA MET A 75 10.22 -14.80 -8.48
C MET A 75 10.77 -16.19 -8.77
N ASN A 76 10.38 -17.20 -8.00
CA ASN A 76 10.82 -18.59 -8.23
C ASN A 76 10.29 -19.12 -9.57
N MET A 77 9.01 -18.87 -9.90
CA MET A 77 8.45 -19.23 -11.21
C MET A 77 9.21 -18.54 -12.35
N THR A 78 9.51 -17.26 -12.22
CA THR A 78 10.23 -16.51 -13.24
C THR A 78 11.64 -17.04 -13.44
N LYS A 79 12.34 -17.43 -12.36
CA LYS A 79 13.66 -18.08 -12.43
C LYS A 79 13.62 -19.42 -13.17
N GLU A 80 12.64 -20.24 -12.88
CA GLU A 80 12.48 -21.52 -13.57
C GLU A 80 12.13 -21.32 -15.05
N ASN A 81 11.28 -20.35 -15.38
CA ASN A 81 10.98 -19.97 -16.74
C ASN A 81 12.23 -19.49 -17.50
N TYR A 82 13.06 -18.67 -16.88
CA TYR A 82 14.34 -18.23 -17.47
C TYR A 82 15.25 -19.42 -17.78
N LYS A 83 15.40 -20.37 -16.87
CA LYS A 83 16.19 -21.60 -17.10
C LYS A 83 15.63 -22.39 -18.29
N PHE A 84 14.30 -22.53 -18.36
CA PHE A 84 13.64 -23.23 -19.45
C PHE A 84 13.92 -22.56 -20.81
N LEU A 85 13.75 -21.23 -20.90
CA LEU A 85 13.96 -20.47 -22.12
C LEU A 85 15.43 -20.44 -22.55
N THR A 86 16.35 -20.36 -21.60
CA THR A 86 17.82 -20.48 -21.86
C THR A 86 18.15 -21.85 -22.44
N ASN A 87 17.59 -22.91 -21.89
CA ASN A 87 17.77 -24.26 -22.39
C ASN A 87 17.18 -24.40 -23.81
N GLN A 88 16.00 -23.84 -24.05
CA GLN A 88 15.38 -23.79 -25.39
C GLN A 88 16.26 -23.06 -26.40
N ALA A 89 16.88 -21.95 -26.02
CA ALA A 89 17.81 -21.22 -26.89
C ALA A 89 19.06 -22.07 -27.22
N THR A 90 19.56 -22.83 -26.25
CA THR A 90 20.69 -23.76 -26.46
C THR A 90 20.31 -24.88 -27.42
N ILE A 91 19.17 -25.54 -27.23
CA ILE A 91 18.66 -26.59 -28.12
C ILE A 91 18.46 -26.04 -29.54
N SER A 92 17.91 -24.82 -29.68
CA SER A 92 17.71 -24.18 -30.98
C SER A 92 19.06 -23.90 -31.69
N ALA A 93 20.09 -23.53 -30.95
CA ALA A 93 21.44 -23.33 -31.50
C ALA A 93 22.06 -24.65 -31.97
N GLU A 94 21.96 -25.73 -31.21
CA GLU A 94 22.44 -27.03 -31.55
C GLU A 94 21.70 -27.59 -32.79
N PHE A 95 20.38 -27.40 -32.82
CA PHE A 95 19.55 -27.78 -34.01
C PHE A 95 20.01 -27.03 -35.24
N LEU A 96 20.23 -25.73 -35.17
CA LEU A 96 20.70 -24.95 -36.32
C LEU A 96 22.09 -25.41 -36.77
N GLU A 97 23.00 -25.73 -35.86
CA GLU A 97 24.31 -26.26 -36.22
C GLU A 97 24.21 -27.59 -36.95
N LEU A 98 23.35 -28.49 -36.46
CA LEU A 98 23.08 -29.79 -37.12
C LEU A 98 22.48 -29.55 -38.53
N ALA A 99 21.47 -28.67 -38.64
CA ALA A 99 20.85 -28.36 -39.93
C ALA A 99 21.86 -27.80 -40.95
N ARG A 100 22.84 -26.97 -40.49
CA ARG A 100 23.91 -26.47 -41.36
C ARG A 100 24.86 -27.59 -41.83
N LYS A 101 25.14 -28.58 -40.97
CA LYS A 101 25.94 -29.78 -41.35
C LYS A 101 25.19 -30.63 -42.35
N GLU A 102 23.88 -30.89 -42.13
CA GLU A 102 23.03 -31.64 -43.04
C GLU A 102 22.87 -30.95 -44.43
N ARG A 103 22.82 -29.63 -44.45
CA ARG A 103 22.81 -28.87 -45.69
C ARG A 103 24.09 -29.06 -46.49
N LYS A 104 25.25 -29.05 -45.83
CA LYS A 104 26.52 -29.34 -46.52
C LYS A 104 26.56 -30.74 -47.15
N ALA A 105 25.84 -31.69 -46.53
CA ALA A 105 25.65 -33.03 -47.04
C ALA A 105 24.54 -33.14 -48.12
N GLY A 106 23.84 -32.03 -48.46
CA GLY A 106 22.78 -31.99 -49.45
C GLY A 106 21.39 -32.40 -48.95
N ASN A 107 21.21 -32.63 -47.65
CA ASN A 107 19.98 -33.15 -47.04
C ASN A 107 19.01 -32.09 -46.55
N LYS A 108 19.41 -30.81 -46.57
CA LYS A 108 18.57 -29.66 -46.10
C LYS A 108 18.61 -28.51 -47.11
N THR A 109 17.50 -27.76 -47.15
CA THR A 109 17.35 -26.58 -48.01
C THR A 109 17.85 -25.30 -47.31
N LEU A 110 18.03 -24.22 -48.09
CA LEU A 110 18.33 -22.90 -47.51
C LEU A 110 17.19 -22.41 -46.63
N LEU A 111 15.97 -22.72 -47.02
CA LEU A 111 14.77 -22.32 -46.28
C LEU A 111 14.74 -22.94 -44.87
N ASP A 112 15.18 -24.22 -44.75
CA ASP A 112 15.27 -24.90 -43.45
C ASP A 112 16.28 -24.20 -42.55
N ILE A 113 17.41 -23.70 -43.10
CA ILE A 113 18.42 -22.95 -42.32
C ILE A 113 17.86 -21.60 -41.86
N LEU A 114 17.19 -20.85 -42.77
CA LEU A 114 16.56 -19.58 -42.40
C LEU A 114 15.48 -19.75 -41.31
N GLY A 115 14.67 -20.83 -41.42
CA GLY A 115 13.74 -21.19 -40.36
C GLY A 115 14.41 -21.45 -39.02
N GLY A 116 15.51 -22.21 -39.01
CA GLY A 116 16.31 -22.48 -37.83
C GLY A 116 16.97 -21.23 -37.26
N GLU A 117 17.47 -20.31 -38.08
CA GLU A 117 18.02 -19.03 -37.64
C GLU A 117 16.96 -18.14 -36.99
N THR A 118 15.77 -18.06 -37.58
CA THR A 118 14.64 -17.32 -37.04
C THR A 118 14.21 -17.90 -35.70
N ALA A 119 14.12 -19.22 -35.56
CA ALA A 119 13.78 -19.91 -34.34
C ALA A 119 14.84 -19.63 -33.24
N LEU A 120 16.13 -19.65 -33.56
CA LEU A 120 17.20 -19.32 -32.61
C LEU A 120 17.15 -17.88 -32.17
N ILE A 121 16.90 -16.92 -33.09
CA ILE A 121 16.80 -15.49 -32.74
C ILE A 121 15.62 -15.28 -31.76
N ASN A 122 14.46 -15.86 -32.07
CA ASN A 122 13.30 -15.78 -31.20
C ASN A 122 13.58 -16.38 -29.81
N ALA A 123 14.14 -17.59 -29.76
CA ALA A 123 14.47 -18.24 -28.48
C ALA A 123 15.47 -17.45 -27.64
N ARG A 124 16.47 -16.80 -28.27
CA ARG A 124 17.40 -15.92 -27.57
C ARG A 124 16.74 -14.63 -27.08
N SER A 125 15.83 -14.06 -27.87
CA SER A 125 15.06 -12.89 -27.48
C SER A 125 14.19 -13.19 -26.25
N ASP A 126 13.51 -14.35 -26.26
CA ASP A 126 12.68 -14.80 -25.17
C ASP A 126 13.51 -15.06 -23.90
N ALA A 127 14.69 -15.66 -24.02
CA ALA A 127 15.61 -15.85 -22.89
C ALA A 127 16.10 -14.53 -22.31
N ALA A 128 16.46 -13.54 -23.15
CA ALA A 128 16.87 -12.21 -22.69
C ALA A 128 15.74 -11.45 -22.00
N ALA A 129 14.51 -11.56 -22.52
CA ALA A 129 13.33 -10.99 -21.90
C ALA A 129 13.07 -11.61 -20.50
N ALA A 130 13.21 -12.95 -20.41
CA ALA A 130 13.05 -13.66 -19.14
C ALA A 130 14.15 -13.30 -18.13
N GLU A 131 15.38 -13.05 -18.55
CA GLU A 131 16.47 -12.57 -17.70
C GLU A 131 16.11 -11.21 -17.07
N SER A 132 15.66 -10.28 -17.92
CA SER A 132 15.19 -8.96 -17.43
C SER A 132 14.00 -9.08 -16.48
N ALA A 133 13.10 -10.04 -16.71
CA ALA A 133 11.96 -10.32 -15.83
C ALA A 133 12.43 -10.83 -14.45
N VAL A 134 13.47 -11.68 -14.39
CA VAL A 134 14.05 -12.14 -13.11
C VAL A 134 14.60 -10.97 -12.30
N LEU A 135 15.34 -10.05 -12.93
CA LEU A 135 15.85 -8.86 -12.26
C LEU A 135 14.72 -7.97 -11.74
N THR A 136 13.70 -7.74 -12.56
CA THR A 136 12.52 -6.93 -12.17
C THR A 136 11.80 -7.55 -10.98
N MET A 137 11.60 -8.88 -10.97
CA MET A 137 10.99 -9.60 -9.84
C MET A 137 11.87 -9.54 -8.58
N GLY A 138 13.19 -9.57 -8.73
CA GLY A 138 14.12 -9.34 -7.62
C GLY A 138 13.94 -7.98 -6.97
N TYR A 139 13.89 -6.91 -7.76
CA TYR A 139 13.63 -5.56 -7.24
C TYR A 139 12.22 -5.41 -6.64
N SER A 140 11.22 -6.05 -7.25
CA SER A 140 9.87 -6.07 -6.69
C SER A 140 9.82 -6.74 -5.32
N LEU A 141 10.58 -7.82 -5.11
CA LEU A 141 10.69 -8.48 -3.82
C LEU A 141 11.38 -7.58 -2.78
N LEU A 142 12.50 -6.94 -3.14
CA LEU A 142 13.17 -5.98 -2.25
C LEU A 142 12.26 -4.81 -1.88
N GLY A 143 11.45 -4.33 -2.84
CA GLY A 143 10.45 -3.31 -2.60
C GLY A 143 9.33 -3.78 -1.65
N ALA A 144 8.82 -4.99 -1.83
CA ALA A 144 7.80 -5.56 -0.94
C ALA A 144 8.33 -5.78 0.49
N MET A 145 9.61 -6.07 0.64
CA MET A 145 10.29 -6.19 1.94
C MET A 145 10.64 -4.83 2.57
N GLY A 146 10.51 -3.73 1.83
CA GLY A 146 10.86 -2.38 2.31
C GLY A 146 12.35 -2.09 2.44
N ILE A 147 13.22 -2.91 1.81
CA ILE A 147 14.69 -2.79 1.85
C ILE A 147 15.29 -2.35 0.52
N LEU A 148 14.46 -1.87 -0.42
CA LEU A 148 14.94 -1.37 -1.69
C LEU A 148 15.61 -0.01 -1.49
N GLU A 149 16.93 0.04 -1.68
CA GLU A 149 17.73 1.25 -1.65
C GLU A 149 18.27 1.59 -3.06
N LEU A 150 18.54 2.87 -3.31
CA LEU A 150 19.15 3.33 -4.58
C LEU A 150 20.46 2.64 -4.91
N SER A 151 21.20 2.19 -3.90
CA SER A 151 22.46 1.44 -4.05
C SER A 151 22.28 0.07 -4.70
N HIS A 152 21.08 -0.49 -4.72
CA HIS A 152 20.77 -1.77 -5.35
C HIS A 152 20.43 -1.65 -6.85
N ILE A 153 20.28 -0.43 -7.37
CA ILE A 153 19.87 -0.16 -8.75
C ILE A 153 21.06 0.22 -9.64
N GLN A 154 22.22 0.49 -9.04
CA GLN A 154 23.51 0.76 -9.75
C GLN A 154 24.28 -0.52 -9.97
#